data_1ff5fb82898996d0ffc73e7de799c656
#
_entry.id   1ff5fb82898996d0ffc73e7de799c656
#
_cell.length_a   1.000
_cell.length_b   1.000
_cell.length_c   1.000
_cell.angle_alpha   90.00
_cell.angle_beta   90.00
_cell.angle_gamma   90.00
#
_symmetry.space_group_name_H-M   'P 1'
#
loop_
_entity.id
_entity.type
_entity.pdbx_description
1 polymer ?
#
loop_
_entity_poly.entity_id
_entity_poly.type
_entity_poly.pdbx_seq_one_letter_code
_entity_poly.pdbx_strand_id
1 'polypeptide(L)'
;KVKGEKVLILGAGGVARAVAMLLLDKGAREAILLNRTVQKAQEVADEVNRIAGRKFAKAMSVDAYDTLPAGKGYLAIQATSVGMYPGCDAAVIEDPAFYEKVHTGYDLIFNPPKTRFMELVEAQGGKAYNGAKMLLYQGIIAFELWTGCEIKSWLADKVYERMQEAKKTEDGK
;
A
#
# COMPACT_ATOMS: atom_id res chain seq x y z
N LYS A 1 11.24 5.63 3.80
CA LYS A 1 11.15 6.99 3.21
C LYS A 1 10.77 6.83 1.75
N VAL A 2 9.76 7.57 1.27
CA VAL A 2 9.26 7.46 -0.12
C VAL A 2 9.85 8.51 -1.07
N LYS A 3 10.64 9.46 -0.55
CA LYS A 3 11.26 10.52 -1.36
C LYS A 3 12.17 9.93 -2.44
N GLY A 4 11.90 10.27 -3.70
CA GLY A 4 12.66 9.79 -4.86
C GLY A 4 12.26 8.40 -5.36
N GLU A 5 11.38 7.67 -4.66
CA GLU A 5 10.91 6.33 -5.05
C GLU A 5 10.00 6.38 -6.28
N LYS A 6 10.10 5.33 -7.09
CA LYS A 6 9.08 4.96 -8.08
C LYS A 6 8.09 4.02 -7.43
N VAL A 7 6.82 4.36 -7.46
CA VAL A 7 5.80 3.63 -6.72
C VAL A 7 4.77 3.00 -7.65
N LEU A 8 4.51 1.71 -7.47
CA LEU A 8 3.40 0.99 -8.07
C LEU A 8 2.24 0.97 -7.06
N ILE A 9 1.05 1.39 -7.47
CA ILE A 9 -0.16 1.32 -6.64
C ILE A 9 -1.11 0.32 -7.29
N LEU A 10 -1.37 -0.79 -6.62
CA LEU A 10 -2.36 -1.77 -7.04
C LEU A 10 -3.74 -1.31 -6.59
N GLY A 11 -4.57 -0.90 -7.55
CA GLY A 11 -5.91 -0.36 -7.31
C GLY A 11 -6.07 1.10 -7.71
N ALA A 12 -7.34 1.54 -7.83
CA ALA A 12 -7.72 2.91 -8.17
C ALA A 12 -8.98 3.37 -7.39
N GLY A 13 -9.16 2.85 -6.18
CA GLY A 13 -10.24 3.27 -5.27
C GLY A 13 -9.88 4.51 -4.45
N GLY A 14 -10.76 4.89 -3.51
CA GLY A 14 -10.56 6.06 -2.66
C GLY A 14 -9.24 6.04 -1.88
N VAL A 15 -8.85 4.87 -1.35
CA VAL A 15 -7.57 4.71 -0.63
C VAL A 15 -6.38 4.87 -1.56
N ALA A 16 -6.42 4.30 -2.78
CA ALA A 16 -5.35 4.46 -3.77
C ALA A 16 -5.17 5.93 -4.16
N ARG A 17 -6.27 6.70 -4.29
CA ARG A 17 -6.24 8.15 -4.52
C ARG A 17 -5.54 8.88 -3.38
N ALA A 18 -5.92 8.61 -2.13
CA ALA A 18 -5.30 9.23 -0.94
C ALA A 18 -3.80 8.91 -0.86
N VAL A 19 -3.42 7.66 -1.15
CA VAL A 19 -2.02 7.23 -1.22
C VAL A 19 -1.26 7.98 -2.30
N ALA A 20 -1.81 8.11 -3.52
CA ALA A 20 -1.15 8.83 -4.60
C ALA A 20 -0.89 10.30 -4.25
N MET A 21 -1.86 10.96 -3.59
CA MET A 21 -1.71 12.33 -3.09
C MET A 21 -0.63 12.44 -2.01
N LEU A 22 -0.61 11.50 -1.05
CA LEU A 22 0.41 11.45 -0.01
C LEU A 22 1.82 11.24 -0.61
N LEU A 23 1.96 10.37 -1.61
CA LEU A 23 3.23 10.14 -2.29
C LEU A 23 3.75 11.38 -2.99
N LEU A 24 2.85 12.16 -3.62
CA LEU A 24 3.18 13.44 -4.22
C LEU A 24 3.72 14.42 -3.15
N ASP A 25 2.99 14.58 -2.03
CA ASP A 25 3.39 15.44 -0.91
C ASP A 25 4.74 15.03 -0.31
N LYS A 26 4.99 13.74 -0.16
CA LYS A 26 6.24 13.18 0.40
C LYS A 26 7.40 13.07 -0.59
N GLY A 27 7.22 13.60 -1.81
CA GLY A 27 8.29 13.73 -2.80
C GLY A 27 8.70 12.43 -3.48
N ALA A 28 7.80 11.48 -3.66
CA ALA A 28 8.02 10.36 -4.55
C ALA A 28 8.33 10.86 -5.97
N ARG A 29 9.10 10.08 -6.74
CA ARG A 29 9.50 10.43 -8.09
C ARG A 29 8.34 10.34 -9.08
N GLU A 30 7.62 9.23 -9.03
CA GLU A 30 6.45 8.94 -9.85
C GLU A 30 5.56 7.90 -9.18
N ALA A 31 4.29 7.88 -9.53
CA ALA A 31 3.33 6.82 -9.16
C ALA A 31 2.71 6.21 -10.41
N ILE A 32 2.61 4.87 -10.45
CA ILE A 32 1.94 4.14 -11.52
C ILE A 32 0.78 3.37 -10.88
N LEU A 33 -0.45 3.74 -11.23
CA LEU A 33 -1.65 3.07 -10.75
C LEU A 33 -1.99 1.90 -11.69
N LEU A 34 -1.89 0.68 -11.17
CA LEU A 34 -2.26 -0.54 -11.86
C LEU A 34 -3.68 -0.95 -11.46
N ASN A 35 -4.58 -1.01 -12.42
CA ASN A 35 -5.98 -1.38 -12.16
C ASN A 35 -6.57 -2.18 -13.32
N ARG A 36 -7.48 -3.10 -13.04
CA ARG A 36 -8.21 -3.87 -14.07
C ARG A 36 -8.98 -2.95 -15.01
N THR A 37 -9.65 -1.93 -14.46
CA THR A 37 -10.32 -0.89 -15.22
C THR A 37 -9.38 0.32 -15.33
N VAL A 38 -8.63 0.40 -16.42
CA VAL A 38 -7.62 1.45 -16.65
C VAL A 38 -8.22 2.84 -16.55
N GLN A 39 -9.48 3.03 -17.03
CA GLN A 39 -10.16 4.32 -16.96
C GLN A 39 -10.23 4.88 -15.53
N LYS A 40 -10.52 4.04 -14.53
CA LYS A 40 -10.55 4.48 -13.12
C LYS A 40 -9.16 4.91 -12.62
N ALA A 41 -8.13 4.22 -13.04
CA ALA A 41 -6.74 4.60 -12.71
C ALA A 41 -6.37 5.92 -13.41
N GLN A 42 -6.83 6.14 -14.65
CA GLN A 42 -6.60 7.36 -15.40
C GLN A 42 -7.25 8.58 -14.74
N GLU A 43 -8.49 8.44 -14.25
CA GLU A 43 -9.20 9.51 -13.53
C GLU A 43 -8.41 9.95 -12.28
N VAL A 44 -7.88 8.99 -11.51
CA VAL A 44 -7.04 9.29 -10.35
C VAL A 44 -5.72 9.95 -10.78
N ALA A 45 -5.07 9.41 -11.82
CA ALA A 45 -3.80 9.96 -12.31
C ALA A 45 -3.96 11.40 -12.81
N ASP A 46 -5.04 11.69 -13.55
CA ASP A 46 -5.32 13.03 -14.08
C ASP A 46 -5.57 14.03 -12.95
N GLU A 47 -6.34 13.65 -11.93
CA GLU A 47 -6.57 14.49 -10.76
C GLU A 47 -5.27 14.80 -10.01
N VAL A 48 -4.45 13.79 -9.75
CA VAL A 48 -3.17 13.97 -9.05
C VAL A 48 -2.22 14.83 -9.88
N ASN A 49 -2.15 14.62 -11.20
CA ASN A 49 -1.32 15.41 -12.10
C ASN A 49 -1.77 16.87 -12.19
N ARG A 50 -3.07 17.13 -12.18
CA ARG A 50 -3.63 18.48 -12.15
C ARG A 50 -3.19 19.23 -10.90
N ILE A 51 -3.24 18.56 -9.72
CA ILE A 51 -2.80 19.15 -8.45
C ILE A 51 -1.28 19.33 -8.42
N ALA A 52 -0.54 18.36 -8.97
CA ALA A 52 0.92 18.41 -9.04
C ALA A 52 1.46 19.48 -10.01
N GLY A 53 0.66 19.96 -10.96
CA GLY A 53 1.11 20.84 -12.04
C GLY A 53 2.13 20.17 -12.98
N ARG A 54 2.26 18.83 -12.93
CA ARG A 54 3.20 18.03 -13.73
C ARG A 54 2.72 16.59 -13.89
N LYS A 55 3.32 15.84 -14.83
CA LYS A 55 3.10 14.40 -14.98
C LYS A 55 3.82 13.65 -13.84
N PHE A 56 3.11 13.38 -12.76
CA PHE A 56 3.57 12.60 -11.61
C PHE A 56 2.99 11.19 -11.62
N ALA A 57 1.68 11.05 -11.89
CA ALA A 57 0.96 9.79 -11.88
C ALA A 57 0.67 9.29 -13.29
N LYS A 58 0.66 7.97 -13.47
CA LYS A 58 0.32 7.28 -14.74
C LYS A 58 -0.66 6.16 -14.41
N ALA A 59 -1.56 5.86 -15.36
CA ALA A 59 -2.44 4.71 -15.31
C ALA A 59 -1.90 3.58 -16.19
N MET A 60 -2.10 2.35 -15.74
CA MET A 60 -1.70 1.13 -16.46
C MET A 60 -2.68 -0.01 -16.16
N SER A 61 -2.89 -0.91 -17.14
CA SER A 61 -3.56 -2.18 -16.86
C SER A 61 -2.73 -3.04 -15.91
N VAL A 62 -3.38 -3.79 -15.02
CA VAL A 62 -2.67 -4.79 -14.21
C VAL A 62 -1.98 -5.85 -15.08
N ASP A 63 -2.50 -6.14 -16.27
CA ASP A 63 -1.94 -7.13 -17.19
C ASP A 63 -0.74 -6.60 -18.00
N ALA A 64 -0.45 -5.29 -17.92
CA ALA A 64 0.63 -4.64 -18.67
C ALA A 64 1.91 -4.42 -17.82
N TYR A 65 2.01 -5.01 -16.63
CA TYR A 65 3.17 -4.85 -15.75
C TYR A 65 4.49 -5.36 -16.36
N ASP A 66 4.43 -6.25 -17.33
CA ASP A 66 5.58 -6.76 -18.09
C ASP A 66 6.30 -5.66 -18.87
N THR A 67 5.58 -4.60 -19.26
CA THR A 67 6.16 -3.43 -19.94
C THR A 67 6.98 -2.54 -18.99
N LEU A 68 6.90 -2.75 -17.68
CA LEU A 68 7.74 -2.03 -16.72
C LEU A 68 9.21 -2.49 -16.83
N PRO A 69 10.17 -1.58 -16.65
CA PRO A 69 11.59 -1.91 -16.65
C PRO A 69 11.92 -3.09 -15.74
N ALA A 70 12.86 -3.92 -16.18
CA ALA A 70 13.38 -5.03 -15.39
C ALA A 70 14.18 -4.55 -14.18
N GLY A 71 14.31 -5.43 -13.16
CA GLY A 71 15.07 -5.18 -11.93
C GLY A 71 14.27 -4.51 -10.83
N LYS A 72 14.75 -4.62 -9.59
CA LYS A 72 14.11 -4.13 -8.35
C LYS A 72 14.16 -2.61 -8.24
N GLY A 73 13.29 -1.94 -8.98
CA GLY A 73 13.23 -0.48 -9.05
C GLY A 73 12.00 0.15 -8.36
N TYR A 74 11.10 -0.65 -7.74
CA TYR A 74 9.81 -0.15 -7.30
C TYR A 74 9.49 -0.47 -5.84
N LEU A 75 8.87 0.50 -5.17
CA LEU A 75 8.01 0.29 -4.02
C LEU A 75 6.61 -0.06 -4.53
N ALA A 76 6.02 -1.17 -4.11
CA ALA A 76 4.64 -1.53 -4.45
C ALA A 76 3.71 -1.32 -3.26
N ILE A 77 2.56 -0.69 -3.47
CA ILE A 77 1.51 -0.48 -2.47
C ILE A 77 0.24 -1.19 -2.93
N GLN A 78 -0.20 -2.18 -2.18
CA GLN A 78 -1.46 -2.88 -2.40
C GLN A 78 -2.59 -2.09 -1.74
N ALA A 79 -3.47 -1.52 -2.56
CA ALA A 79 -4.55 -0.62 -2.15
C ALA A 79 -5.94 -1.13 -2.60
N THR A 80 -6.10 -2.47 -2.69
CA THR A 80 -7.37 -3.15 -2.95
C THR A 80 -7.79 -3.99 -1.75
N SER A 81 -8.97 -4.62 -1.82
CA SER A 81 -9.42 -5.62 -0.85
C SER A 81 -9.04 -7.06 -1.22
N VAL A 82 -8.28 -7.28 -2.30
CA VAL A 82 -7.86 -8.63 -2.70
C VAL A 82 -6.83 -9.17 -1.70
N GLY A 83 -7.07 -10.35 -1.15
CA GLY A 83 -6.24 -10.94 -0.09
C GLY A 83 -6.68 -10.57 1.34
N MET A 84 -7.76 -9.79 1.49
CA MET A 84 -8.38 -9.51 2.79
C MET A 84 -9.32 -10.65 3.19
N TYR A 85 -9.40 -10.93 4.49
CA TYR A 85 -10.36 -11.91 5.03
C TYR A 85 -11.80 -11.63 4.51
N PRO A 86 -12.58 -12.66 4.09
CA PRO A 86 -12.28 -14.10 4.16
C PRO A 86 -11.48 -14.65 2.96
N GLY A 87 -11.25 -13.90 1.89
CA GLY A 87 -10.57 -14.33 0.66
C GLY A 87 -9.04 -14.13 0.71
N CYS A 88 -8.35 -14.75 1.68
CA CYS A 88 -6.96 -14.48 2.00
C CYS A 88 -5.93 -14.99 0.97
N ASP A 89 -6.31 -16.00 0.14
CA ASP A 89 -5.37 -16.77 -0.69
C ASP A 89 -5.10 -16.15 -2.07
N ALA A 90 -5.51 -14.90 -2.30
CA ALA A 90 -5.42 -14.23 -3.57
C ALA A 90 -4.54 -12.97 -3.52
N ALA A 91 -3.83 -12.70 -4.61
CA ALA A 91 -3.21 -11.41 -4.88
C ALA A 91 -3.78 -10.77 -6.16
N VAL A 92 -3.60 -9.46 -6.31
CA VAL A 92 -4.04 -8.74 -7.52
C VAL A 92 -3.29 -9.23 -8.76
N ILE A 93 -2.02 -9.57 -8.57
CA ILE A 93 -1.14 -10.17 -9.58
C ILE A 93 -0.49 -11.37 -8.91
N GLU A 94 -0.67 -12.58 -9.50
CA GLU A 94 -0.07 -13.82 -8.96
C GLU A 94 1.27 -14.16 -9.61
N ASP A 95 1.59 -13.52 -10.74
CA ASP A 95 2.82 -13.81 -11.48
C ASP A 95 4.06 -13.33 -10.72
N PRO A 96 5.02 -14.23 -10.38
CA PRO A 96 6.27 -13.88 -9.72
C PRO A 96 7.10 -12.83 -10.46
N ALA A 97 7.01 -12.76 -11.79
CA ALA A 97 7.75 -11.80 -12.60
C ALA A 97 7.42 -10.33 -12.28
N PHE A 98 6.21 -10.05 -11.78
CA PHE A 98 5.87 -8.72 -11.26
C PHE A 98 6.71 -8.38 -10.02
N TYR A 99 6.84 -9.33 -9.10
CA TYR A 99 7.50 -9.12 -7.81
C TYR A 99 9.02 -9.07 -7.91
N GLU A 100 9.62 -9.58 -8.99
CA GLU A 100 11.03 -9.37 -9.31
C GLU A 100 11.39 -7.88 -9.49
N LYS A 101 10.39 -7.05 -9.81
CA LYS A 101 10.53 -5.59 -9.97
C LYS A 101 10.39 -4.83 -8.65
N VAL A 102 9.96 -5.51 -7.56
CA VAL A 102 9.58 -4.90 -6.29
C VAL A 102 10.67 -5.12 -5.24
N HIS A 103 11.27 -4.04 -4.72
CA HIS A 103 12.19 -4.13 -3.59
C HIS A 103 11.47 -4.07 -2.24
N THR A 104 10.32 -3.41 -2.18
CA THR A 104 9.52 -3.27 -0.97
C THR A 104 8.04 -3.30 -1.31
N GLY A 105 7.27 -4.15 -0.66
CA GLY A 105 5.81 -4.18 -0.70
C GLY A 105 5.19 -3.60 0.57
N TYR A 106 4.19 -2.76 0.43
CA TYR A 106 3.36 -2.29 1.52
C TYR A 106 1.91 -2.65 1.25
N ASP A 107 1.36 -3.56 2.03
CA ASP A 107 -0.05 -3.92 1.95
C ASP A 107 -0.87 -3.05 2.90
N LEU A 108 -1.94 -2.42 2.42
CA LEU A 108 -2.83 -1.65 3.28
C LEU A 108 -3.78 -2.56 4.09
N ILE A 109 -3.84 -3.85 3.76
CA ILE A 109 -4.56 -4.87 4.51
C ILE A 109 -3.82 -5.14 5.82
N PHE A 110 -4.56 -5.28 6.91
CA PHE A 110 -4.04 -5.65 8.23
C PHE A 110 -4.57 -7.00 8.74
N ASN A 111 -5.60 -7.54 8.10
CA ASN A 111 -6.18 -8.85 8.39
C ASN A 111 -6.44 -9.61 7.07
N PRO A 112 -5.71 -10.71 6.80
CA PRO A 112 -4.74 -11.41 7.66
C PRO A 112 -3.46 -10.57 7.91
N PRO A 113 -2.66 -10.92 8.94
CA PRO A 113 -1.39 -10.23 9.22
C PRO A 113 -0.34 -10.40 8.12
N LYS A 114 -0.41 -11.50 7.38
CA LYS A 114 0.41 -11.80 6.19
C LYS A 114 -0.49 -12.16 5.04
N THR A 115 -0.47 -11.37 3.99
CA THR A 115 -1.28 -11.57 2.79
C THR A 115 -0.51 -12.30 1.70
N ARG A 116 -1.20 -12.85 0.72
CA ARG A 116 -0.59 -13.46 -0.46
C ARG A 116 0.34 -12.49 -1.21
N PHE A 117 -0.03 -11.22 -1.32
CA PHE A 117 0.85 -10.18 -1.87
C PHE A 117 2.18 -10.08 -1.13
N MET A 118 2.16 -10.09 0.21
CA MET A 118 3.38 -10.03 1.03
C MET A 118 4.26 -11.25 0.83
N GLU A 119 3.66 -12.45 0.76
CA GLU A 119 4.39 -13.70 0.49
C GLU A 119 5.13 -13.64 -0.85
N LEU A 120 4.45 -13.18 -1.90
CA LEU A 120 5.02 -13.07 -3.24
C LEU A 120 6.16 -12.05 -3.30
N VAL A 121 6.04 -10.91 -2.60
CA VAL A 121 7.14 -9.93 -2.46
C VAL A 121 8.36 -10.56 -1.79
N GLU A 122 8.15 -11.26 -0.66
CA GLU A 122 9.24 -11.89 0.11
C GLU A 122 9.87 -13.06 -0.65
N ALA A 123 9.09 -13.86 -1.37
CA ALA A 123 9.58 -14.97 -2.20
C ALA A 123 10.55 -14.48 -3.28
N GLN A 124 10.39 -13.26 -3.78
CA GLN A 124 11.33 -12.62 -4.71
C GLN A 124 12.41 -11.79 -4.01
N GLY A 125 12.58 -11.96 -2.68
CA GLY A 125 13.62 -11.31 -1.88
C GLY A 125 13.39 -9.80 -1.67
N GLY A 126 12.14 -9.33 -1.79
CA GLY A 126 11.71 -8.01 -1.35
C GLY A 126 11.40 -7.99 0.15
N LYS A 127 11.18 -6.79 0.71
CA LYS A 127 10.66 -6.62 2.07
C LYS A 127 9.17 -6.34 2.00
N ALA A 128 8.38 -6.94 2.89
CA ALA A 128 6.94 -6.70 2.93
C ALA A 128 6.47 -6.18 4.29
N TYR A 129 5.46 -5.32 4.28
CA TYR A 129 4.85 -4.72 5.47
C TYR A 129 3.34 -4.70 5.29
N ASN A 130 2.60 -4.90 6.38
CA ASN A 130 1.14 -4.83 6.40
C ASN A 130 0.60 -3.49 6.89
N GLY A 131 -0.73 -3.31 6.81
CA GLY A 131 -1.44 -2.09 7.15
C GLY A 131 -1.70 -1.84 8.65
N ALA A 132 -1.21 -2.70 9.56
CA ALA A 132 -1.53 -2.59 10.99
C ALA A 132 -1.08 -1.26 11.61
N LYS A 133 0.10 -0.76 11.24
CA LYS A 133 0.57 0.56 11.70
C LYS A 133 -0.27 1.71 11.12
N MET A 134 -0.72 1.59 9.88
CA MET A 134 -1.61 2.59 9.27
C MET A 134 -2.94 2.65 10.04
N LEU A 135 -3.52 1.50 10.39
CA LEU A 135 -4.74 1.41 11.20
C LEU A 135 -4.53 2.06 12.58
N LEU A 136 -3.42 1.80 13.24
CA LEU A 136 -3.09 2.42 14.53
C LEU A 136 -3.02 3.95 14.42
N TYR A 137 -2.20 4.45 13.48
CA TYR A 137 -1.97 5.89 13.40
C TYR A 137 -3.19 6.68 12.94
N GLN A 138 -4.06 6.12 12.08
CA GLN A 138 -5.34 6.76 11.77
C GLN A 138 -6.23 6.89 13.01
N GLY A 139 -6.25 5.85 13.86
CA GLY A 139 -7.00 5.89 15.13
C GLY A 139 -6.43 6.91 16.12
N ILE A 140 -5.10 6.99 16.23
CA ILE A 140 -4.42 8.00 17.07
C ILE A 140 -4.77 9.41 16.60
N ILE A 141 -4.63 9.71 15.30
CA ILE A 141 -4.94 11.03 14.75
C ILE A 141 -6.41 11.39 14.99
N ALA A 142 -7.33 10.45 14.79
CA ALA A 142 -8.75 10.69 15.07
C ALA A 142 -9.00 10.99 16.54
N PHE A 143 -8.38 10.24 17.45
CA PHE A 143 -8.49 10.45 18.90
C PHE A 143 -7.94 11.82 19.30
N GLU A 144 -6.76 12.20 18.80
CA GLU A 144 -6.15 13.51 19.07
C GLU A 144 -7.04 14.67 18.58
N LEU A 145 -7.62 14.54 17.38
CA LEU A 145 -8.54 15.54 16.82
C LEU A 145 -9.83 15.70 17.66
N TRP A 146 -10.36 14.58 18.17
CA TRP A 146 -11.61 14.63 18.95
C TRP A 146 -11.42 15.08 20.39
N THR A 147 -10.29 14.79 20.98
CA THR A 147 -10.05 15.05 22.42
C THR A 147 -9.15 16.25 22.69
N GLY A 148 -8.38 16.71 21.71
CA GLY A 148 -7.31 17.68 21.88
C GLY A 148 -6.10 17.17 22.66
N CYS A 149 -6.05 15.85 22.94
CA CYS A 149 -4.96 15.20 23.68
C CYS A 149 -3.91 14.65 22.72
N GLU A 150 -2.64 14.94 22.94
CA GLU A 150 -1.52 14.38 22.19
C GLU A 150 -1.14 12.98 22.71
N ILE A 151 -1.08 12.00 21.82
CA ILE A 151 -0.62 10.63 22.14
C ILE A 151 0.90 10.56 22.00
N LYS A 152 1.59 10.29 23.09
CA LYS A 152 3.05 10.12 23.10
C LYS A 152 3.46 8.84 22.36
N SER A 153 4.62 8.88 21.68
CA SER A 153 5.12 7.74 20.87
C SER A 153 5.20 6.42 21.65
N TRP A 154 5.64 6.47 22.92
CA TRP A 154 5.72 5.28 23.76
C TRP A 154 4.35 4.61 24.02
N LEU A 155 3.26 5.42 24.05
CA LEU A 155 1.90 4.89 24.20
C LEU A 155 1.42 4.28 22.87
N ALA A 156 1.73 4.91 21.75
CA ALA A 156 1.45 4.36 20.42
C ALA A 156 2.14 2.98 20.24
N ASP A 157 3.41 2.85 20.65
CA ASP A 157 4.14 1.60 20.59
C ASP A 157 3.49 0.51 21.46
N LYS A 158 3.08 0.84 22.70
CA LYS A 158 2.34 -0.10 23.56
C LYS A 158 1.01 -0.56 22.98
N VAL A 159 0.25 0.37 22.38
CA VAL A 159 -1.01 0.02 21.71
C VAL A 159 -0.73 -0.92 20.53
N TYR A 160 0.31 -0.65 19.75
CA TYR A 160 0.70 -1.53 18.65
C TYR A 160 1.06 -2.94 19.13
N GLU A 161 1.85 -3.07 20.19
CA GLU A 161 2.18 -4.37 20.81
C GLU A 161 0.92 -5.14 21.21
N ARG A 162 -0.03 -4.47 21.88
CA ARG A 162 -1.31 -5.09 22.27
C ARG A 162 -2.16 -5.51 21.07
N MET A 163 -2.17 -4.71 19.99
CA MET A 163 -2.85 -5.10 18.75
C MET A 163 -2.26 -6.38 18.14
N GLN A 164 -0.94 -6.56 18.21
CA GLN A 164 -0.26 -7.77 17.72
C GLN A 164 -0.53 -8.99 18.61
N GLU A 165 -0.57 -8.82 19.93
CA GLU A 165 -0.89 -9.90 20.90
C GLU A 165 -2.33 -10.40 20.74
N ALA A 166 -3.30 -9.49 20.62
CA ALA A 166 -4.71 -9.84 20.45
C ALA A 166 -4.95 -10.72 19.20
N LYS A 167 -4.28 -10.40 18.09
CA LYS A 167 -4.37 -11.20 16.86
C LYS A 167 -3.83 -12.62 17.04
N LYS A 168 -2.71 -12.80 17.72
CA LYS A 168 -2.15 -14.14 17.97
C LYS A 168 -3.08 -15.05 18.77
N THR A 169 -3.94 -14.45 19.59
CA THR A 169 -4.91 -15.17 20.42
C THR A 169 -6.16 -15.58 19.61
N GLU A 170 -6.50 -14.85 18.56
CA GLU A 170 -7.61 -15.15 17.66
C GLU A 170 -7.24 -16.22 16.62
N ASP A 171 -6.01 -16.15 16.08
CA ASP A 171 -5.49 -17.11 15.09
C ASP A 171 -5.17 -18.49 15.71
N GLY A 172 -5.11 -18.60 17.03
CA GLY A 172 -4.85 -19.84 17.78
C GLY A 172 -6.11 -20.59 18.25
N LYS A 173 -7.30 -20.11 17.86
CA LYS A 173 -8.60 -20.78 18.11
C LYS A 173 -9.20 -21.30 16.82
#